data_d9fa8145c7ab1d402fef83720d1c934d
#
_entry.id   d9fa8145c7ab1d402fef83720d1c934d
#
_cell.length_a   1.000
_cell.length_b   1.000
_cell.length_c   1.000
_cell.angle_alpha   90.00
_cell.angle_beta   90.00
_cell.angle_gamma   90.00
#
_symmetry.space_group_name_H-M   'P 1'
#
loop_
_entity.id
_entity.type
_entity.pdbx_description
1 polymer ?
#
loop_
_entity_poly.entity_id
_entity_poly.type
_entity_poly.pdbx_seq_one_letter_code
_entity_poly.pdbx_strand_id
1 'polypeptide(L)'
;SYRSTEQITNFAKALLPDGDQIQAFTRKGDLPKVMIRYGEDAALSSLRSEVEHQLKATNTVAVLTKDLAESKQVYQYLKRYTVTTLMADSDRTMPQGVIVMPIYLAKGLEFDAVVAYDVSATNYPDADSVGILYTIASRAMHHLTLLSIGDVSPLIAQLDPTLFTIEHQVRV
;
A
#
# COMPACT_ATOMS: atom_id res chain seq x y z
N SER A 1 10.85 -6.31 7.16
CA SER A 1 10.60 -6.45 8.56
C SER A 1 10.24 -7.88 8.94
N TYR A 2 10.76 -8.33 10.05
CA TYR A 2 10.51 -9.69 10.52
C TYR A 2 9.14 -9.86 11.18
N ARG A 3 8.34 -8.80 11.33
CA ARG A 3 6.98 -8.87 11.90
C ARG A 3 5.89 -9.07 10.87
N SER A 4 6.20 -8.83 9.60
CA SER A 4 5.24 -9.04 8.52
C SER A 4 4.91 -10.52 8.34
N THR A 5 3.75 -10.80 7.78
CA THR A 5 3.39 -12.17 7.43
C THR A 5 4.32 -12.71 6.34
N GLU A 6 4.37 -14.03 6.23
CA GLU A 6 5.16 -14.70 5.19
C GLU A 6 4.77 -14.21 3.79
N GLN A 7 3.47 -14.06 3.54
CA GLN A 7 2.95 -13.64 2.24
C GLN A 7 3.42 -12.23 1.88
N ILE A 8 3.36 -11.29 2.82
CA ILE A 8 3.86 -9.92 2.58
C ILE A 8 5.37 -9.92 2.39
N THR A 9 6.10 -10.66 3.21
CA THR A 9 7.56 -10.73 3.11
C THR A 9 7.99 -11.32 1.77
N ASN A 10 7.32 -12.40 1.32
CA ASN A 10 7.63 -13.00 0.01
C ASN A 10 7.38 -12.02 -1.14
N PHE A 11 6.30 -11.26 -1.07
CA PHE A 11 6.02 -10.22 -2.06
C PHE A 11 7.09 -9.13 -2.03
N ALA A 12 7.41 -8.62 -0.85
CA ALA A 12 8.37 -7.53 -0.70
C ALA A 12 9.76 -7.91 -1.20
N LYS A 13 10.25 -9.10 -0.79
CA LYS A 13 11.59 -9.53 -1.20
C LYS A 13 11.67 -9.82 -2.69
N ALA A 14 10.57 -10.21 -3.33
CA ALA A 14 10.55 -10.46 -4.77
C ALA A 14 10.77 -9.18 -5.58
N LEU A 15 10.52 -8.01 -5.00
CA LEU A 15 10.79 -6.73 -5.65
C LEU A 15 12.30 -6.44 -5.75
N LEU A 16 13.11 -7.04 -4.88
CA LEU A 16 14.54 -6.74 -4.79
C LEU A 16 15.35 -7.72 -5.62
N PRO A 17 16.44 -7.26 -6.29
CA PRO A 17 17.31 -8.15 -7.08
C PRO A 17 17.97 -9.27 -6.26
N ASP A 18 18.25 -9.03 -4.97
CA ASP A 18 18.90 -9.97 -4.06
C ASP A 18 17.98 -10.37 -2.91
N GLY A 19 16.68 -10.34 -3.15
CA GLY A 19 15.67 -10.58 -2.12
C GLY A 19 15.68 -11.99 -1.52
N ASP A 20 16.23 -12.99 -2.21
CA ASP A 20 16.30 -14.36 -1.68
C ASP A 20 17.12 -14.46 -0.40
N GLN A 21 17.93 -13.46 -0.08
CA GLN A 21 18.68 -13.42 1.17
C GLN A 21 17.80 -13.04 2.36
N ILE A 22 16.59 -12.53 2.10
CA ILE A 22 15.63 -12.14 3.14
C ILE A 22 14.82 -13.38 3.50
N GLN A 23 14.81 -13.72 4.79
CA GLN A 23 14.01 -14.84 5.28
C GLN A 23 12.63 -14.36 5.70
N ALA A 24 11.61 -15.08 5.25
CA ALA A 24 10.25 -14.85 5.67
C ALA A 24 9.97 -15.54 7.01
N PHE A 25 9.16 -14.91 7.85
CA PHE A 25 8.69 -15.52 9.08
C PHE A 25 7.55 -16.51 8.79
N THR A 26 7.32 -17.41 9.71
CA THR A 26 6.34 -18.49 9.52
C THR A 26 4.89 -18.05 9.74
N ARG A 27 4.66 -16.81 10.19
CA ARG A 27 3.30 -16.33 10.41
C ARG A 27 2.57 -16.17 9.07
N LYS A 28 1.43 -16.83 8.95
CA LYS A 28 0.62 -16.82 7.73
C LYS A 28 -0.34 -15.64 7.73
N GLY A 29 -0.70 -15.20 6.55
CA GLY A 29 -1.67 -14.14 6.33
C GLY A 29 -2.16 -14.15 4.90
N ASP A 30 -2.96 -13.15 4.55
CA ASP A 30 -3.48 -13.02 3.20
C ASP A 30 -2.39 -12.59 2.22
N LEU A 31 -2.54 -13.02 0.97
CA LEU A 31 -1.71 -12.48 -0.10
C LEU A 31 -1.95 -10.98 -0.25
N PRO A 32 -0.92 -10.20 -0.59
CA PRO A 32 -1.15 -8.82 -1.00
C PRO A 32 -2.18 -8.75 -2.12
N LYS A 33 -2.98 -7.71 -2.11
CA LYS A 33 -4.06 -7.52 -3.09
C LYS A 33 -3.73 -6.32 -3.97
N VAL A 34 -3.72 -6.54 -5.28
CA VAL A 34 -3.57 -5.46 -6.27
C VAL A 34 -4.96 -5.14 -6.80
N MET A 35 -5.34 -3.87 -6.72
CA MET A 35 -6.63 -3.38 -7.22
C MET A 35 -6.37 -2.42 -8.38
N ILE A 36 -6.89 -2.72 -9.56
CA ILE A 36 -6.70 -1.89 -10.74
C ILE A 36 -8.01 -1.16 -11.04
N ARG A 37 -7.93 0.16 -11.11
CA ARG A 37 -9.09 1.02 -11.38
C ARG A 37 -8.76 1.98 -12.52
N TYR A 38 -9.78 2.35 -13.27
CA TYR A 38 -9.62 3.25 -14.41
C TYR A 38 -10.24 4.60 -14.06
N GLY A 39 -9.37 5.58 -13.81
CA GLY A 39 -9.75 6.91 -13.41
C GLY A 39 -9.68 7.15 -11.91
N GLU A 40 -9.54 8.42 -11.57
CA GLU A 40 -9.35 8.85 -10.18
C GLU A 40 -10.58 8.60 -9.32
N ASP A 41 -11.78 8.88 -9.87
CA ASP A 41 -13.02 8.72 -9.09
C ASP A 41 -13.23 7.27 -8.67
N ALA A 42 -13.00 6.33 -9.59
CA ALA A 42 -13.11 4.91 -9.29
C ALA A 42 -12.06 4.48 -8.26
N ALA A 43 -10.84 5.01 -8.39
CA ALA A 43 -9.76 4.69 -7.47
C ALA A 43 -10.05 5.20 -6.06
N LEU A 44 -10.51 6.44 -5.92
CA LEU A 44 -10.83 7.01 -4.62
C LEU A 44 -12.01 6.29 -3.95
N SER A 45 -13.03 5.94 -4.73
CA SER A 45 -14.15 5.16 -4.22
C SER A 45 -13.71 3.79 -3.72
N SER A 46 -12.84 3.12 -4.47
CA SER A 46 -12.27 1.83 -4.06
C SER A 46 -11.36 1.96 -2.86
N LEU A 47 -10.58 3.03 -2.79
CA LEU A 47 -9.75 3.32 -1.62
C LEU A 47 -10.62 3.45 -0.36
N ARG A 48 -11.70 4.19 -0.43
CA ARG A 48 -12.62 4.34 0.67
C ARG A 48 -13.16 2.99 1.14
N SER A 49 -13.64 2.18 0.20
CA SER A 49 -14.18 0.85 0.52
C SER A 49 -13.12 -0.04 1.16
N GLU A 50 -11.91 -0.01 0.65
CA GLU A 50 -10.81 -0.83 1.19
C GLU A 50 -10.41 -0.40 2.59
N VAL A 51 -10.29 0.91 2.82
CA VAL A 51 -9.98 1.45 4.13
C VAL A 51 -11.04 1.07 5.15
N GLU A 52 -12.33 1.22 4.79
CA GLU A 52 -13.42 0.84 5.66
C GLU A 52 -13.41 -0.67 5.96
N HIS A 53 -13.08 -1.47 4.95
CA HIS A 53 -12.95 -2.92 5.11
C HIS A 53 -11.83 -3.28 6.09
N GLN A 54 -10.66 -2.66 5.94
CA GLN A 54 -9.52 -2.93 6.81
C GLN A 54 -9.76 -2.49 8.25
N LEU A 55 -10.48 -1.40 8.47
CA LEU A 55 -10.79 -0.92 9.81
C LEU A 55 -11.67 -1.86 10.61
N LYS A 56 -12.37 -2.80 9.96
CA LYS A 56 -13.15 -3.81 10.66
C LYS A 56 -12.26 -4.83 11.37
N ALA A 57 -11.05 -5.02 10.89
CA ALA A 57 -10.15 -6.06 11.39
C ALA A 57 -8.90 -5.51 12.05
N THR A 58 -8.58 -4.22 11.87
CA THR A 58 -7.34 -3.63 12.35
C THR A 58 -7.61 -2.29 13.04
N ASN A 59 -6.66 -1.86 13.89
CA ASN A 59 -6.76 -0.58 14.59
C ASN A 59 -6.17 0.58 13.80
N THR A 60 -5.26 0.30 12.88
CA THR A 60 -4.58 1.33 12.10
C THR A 60 -4.50 0.91 10.63
N VAL A 61 -4.83 1.86 9.76
CA VAL A 61 -4.68 1.70 8.32
C VAL A 61 -3.89 2.90 7.82
N ALA A 62 -2.72 2.65 7.25
CA ALA A 62 -1.92 3.71 6.64
C ALA A 62 -2.16 3.72 5.14
N VAL A 63 -2.52 4.88 4.61
CA VAL A 63 -2.58 5.11 3.18
C VAL A 63 -1.29 5.83 2.81
N LEU A 64 -0.45 5.17 2.04
CA LEU A 64 0.86 5.68 1.65
C LEU A 64 0.80 6.21 0.23
N THR A 65 1.32 7.41 0.03
CA THR A 65 1.30 8.08 -1.28
C THR A 65 2.71 8.41 -1.73
N LYS A 66 2.85 8.73 -3.00
CA LYS A 66 4.15 9.06 -3.58
C LYS A 66 4.74 10.34 -3.00
N ASP A 67 3.90 11.35 -2.76
CA ASP A 67 4.34 12.64 -2.28
C ASP A 67 3.25 13.32 -1.44
N LEU A 68 3.58 14.46 -0.86
CA LEU A 68 2.67 15.19 0.01
C LEU A 68 1.45 15.71 -0.74
N ALA A 69 1.60 16.13 -2.00
CA ALA A 69 0.48 16.62 -2.79
C ALA A 69 -0.58 15.53 -2.96
N GLU A 70 -0.14 14.31 -3.27
CA GLU A 70 -1.04 13.16 -3.39
C GLU A 70 -1.68 12.82 -2.05
N SER A 71 -0.91 12.89 -0.95
CA SER A 71 -1.44 12.69 0.39
C SER A 71 -2.56 13.67 0.72
N LYS A 72 -2.38 14.93 0.39
CA LYS A 72 -3.40 15.97 0.65
C LYS A 72 -4.68 15.70 -0.14
N GLN A 73 -4.54 15.28 -1.39
CA GLN A 73 -5.67 14.94 -2.25
C GLN A 73 -6.47 13.77 -1.66
N VAL A 74 -5.80 12.72 -1.27
CA VAL A 74 -6.41 11.53 -0.67
C VAL A 74 -7.07 11.89 0.66
N TYR A 75 -6.39 12.68 1.48
CA TYR A 75 -6.92 13.11 2.76
C TYR A 75 -8.22 13.91 2.60
N GLN A 76 -8.25 14.87 1.65
CA GLN A 76 -9.44 15.70 1.40
C GLN A 76 -10.65 14.85 1.00
N TYR A 77 -10.39 13.74 0.31
CA TYR A 77 -11.47 12.82 -0.04
C TYR A 77 -11.92 11.97 1.16
N LEU A 78 -10.99 11.31 1.83
CA LEU A 78 -11.32 10.35 2.89
C LEU A 78 -11.93 11.01 4.13
N LYS A 79 -11.51 12.20 4.48
CA LYS A 79 -12.00 12.87 5.69
C LYS A 79 -13.52 13.13 5.66
N ARG A 80 -14.11 13.10 4.48
CA ARG A 80 -15.57 13.29 4.33
C ARG A 80 -16.36 12.05 4.79
N TYR A 81 -15.71 10.91 4.85
CA TYR A 81 -16.35 9.61 5.09
C TYR A 81 -15.89 8.91 6.35
N THR A 82 -14.67 9.13 6.77
CA THR A 82 -14.10 8.45 7.93
C THR A 82 -13.11 9.37 8.64
N VAL A 83 -12.91 9.14 9.93
CA VAL A 83 -11.94 9.91 10.71
C VAL A 83 -10.55 9.60 10.17
N THR A 84 -9.89 10.62 9.62
CA THR A 84 -8.63 10.47 8.90
C THR A 84 -7.66 11.56 9.38
N THR A 85 -6.41 11.17 9.55
CA THR A 85 -5.33 12.09 9.94
C THR A 85 -4.35 12.21 8.78
N LEU A 86 -3.99 13.43 8.42
CA LEU A 86 -2.92 13.69 7.47
C LEU A 86 -1.62 13.90 8.24
N MET A 87 -0.62 13.08 7.95
CA MET A 87 0.72 13.28 8.48
C MET A 87 1.57 13.96 7.41
N ALA A 88 1.92 15.21 7.63
CA ALA A 88 2.66 16.03 6.67
C ALA A 88 4.12 16.26 7.07
N ASP A 89 4.48 15.91 8.30
CA ASP A 89 5.83 16.06 8.81
C ASP A 89 6.16 14.88 9.75
N SER A 90 7.34 14.92 10.34
CA SER A 90 7.83 13.82 11.17
C SER A 90 7.29 13.82 12.59
N ASP A 91 6.19 14.48 12.86
CA ASP A 91 5.53 14.42 14.17
C ASP A 91 5.23 12.95 14.50
N ARG A 92 5.61 12.54 15.70
CA ARG A 92 5.62 11.12 16.08
C ARG A 92 4.37 10.65 16.80
N THR A 93 3.38 11.51 16.96
CA THR A 93 2.12 11.09 17.56
C THR A 93 1.33 10.30 16.52
N MET A 94 1.18 8.99 16.76
CA MET A 94 0.47 8.11 15.85
C MET A 94 -0.94 7.88 16.34
N PRO A 95 -1.95 8.50 15.71
CA PRO A 95 -3.35 8.23 16.04
C PRO A 95 -3.76 6.85 15.55
N GLN A 96 -4.81 6.33 16.14
CA GLN A 96 -5.48 5.14 15.61
C GLN A 96 -6.42 5.54 14.46
N GLY A 97 -6.81 4.57 13.67
CA GLY A 97 -7.70 4.79 12.53
C GLY A 97 -6.92 4.97 11.24
N VAL A 98 -7.41 5.83 10.37
CA VAL A 98 -6.81 6.05 9.06
C VAL A 98 -5.78 7.16 9.12
N ILE A 99 -4.59 6.88 8.63
CA ILE A 99 -3.50 7.86 8.55
C ILE A 99 -3.07 7.93 7.08
N VAL A 100 -3.04 9.14 6.53
CA VAL A 100 -2.54 9.36 5.17
C VAL A 100 -1.19 10.06 5.27
N MET A 101 -0.19 9.53 4.60
CA MET A 101 1.15 10.14 4.62
C MET A 101 1.93 9.82 3.34
N PRO A 102 2.86 10.69 2.95
CA PRO A 102 3.80 10.33 1.89
C PRO A 102 4.77 9.26 2.39
N ILE A 103 5.24 8.44 1.47
CA ILE A 103 6.09 7.28 1.78
C ILE A 103 7.34 7.65 2.58
N TYR A 104 7.94 8.81 2.28
CA TYR A 104 9.18 9.21 2.95
C TYR A 104 9.00 9.42 4.45
N LEU A 105 7.78 9.66 4.93
CA LEU A 105 7.51 9.76 6.38
C LEU A 105 7.26 8.40 7.04
N ALA A 106 7.03 7.37 6.23
CA ALA A 106 6.71 6.03 6.75
C ALA A 106 7.96 5.24 7.15
N LYS A 107 9.14 5.73 6.85
CA LYS A 107 10.38 5.02 7.14
C LYS A 107 10.51 4.74 8.64
N GLY A 108 10.74 3.49 9.00
CA GLY A 108 10.85 3.06 10.39
C GLY A 108 9.52 2.85 11.08
N LEU A 109 8.40 3.08 10.41
CA LEU A 109 7.06 2.87 10.97
C LEU A 109 6.48 1.56 10.45
N GLU A 110 5.55 1.00 11.23
CA GLU A 110 4.85 -0.24 10.88
C GLU A 110 3.36 -0.06 11.17
N PHE A 111 2.52 -0.66 10.32
CA PHE A 111 1.07 -0.52 10.44
C PHE A 111 0.40 -1.88 10.26
N ASP A 112 -0.72 -2.11 10.91
CA ASP A 112 -1.47 -3.34 10.75
C ASP A 112 -1.86 -3.56 9.29
N ALA A 113 -2.38 -2.51 8.65
CA ALA A 113 -2.76 -2.55 7.23
C ALA A 113 -2.16 -1.34 6.51
N VAL A 114 -1.68 -1.59 5.31
CA VAL A 114 -1.16 -0.54 4.41
C VAL A 114 -1.95 -0.60 3.11
N VAL A 115 -2.40 0.55 2.65
CA VAL A 115 -2.94 0.73 1.30
C VAL A 115 -2.01 1.69 0.57
N ALA A 116 -1.34 1.20 -0.46
CA ALA A 116 -0.52 2.05 -1.32
C ALA A 116 -1.43 2.67 -2.37
N TYR A 117 -1.49 4.01 -2.39
CA TYR A 117 -2.34 4.70 -3.35
C TYR A 117 -1.54 5.04 -4.59
N ASP A 118 -2.04 4.48 -5.68
CA ASP A 118 -1.56 4.66 -7.06
C ASP A 118 -0.16 4.09 -7.31
N VAL A 119 -0.10 2.75 -7.33
CA VAL A 119 1.11 2.03 -7.73
C VAL A 119 1.16 1.80 -9.25
N SER A 120 0.70 2.79 -10.01
CA SER A 120 0.65 2.70 -11.47
C SER A 120 2.03 2.82 -12.12
N ALA A 121 2.09 2.43 -13.39
CA ALA A 121 3.27 2.61 -14.22
C ALA A 121 3.67 4.09 -14.34
N THR A 122 2.71 4.99 -14.24
CA THR A 122 2.99 6.43 -14.26
C THR A 122 3.76 6.88 -13.02
N ASN A 123 3.38 6.39 -11.84
CA ASN A 123 4.03 6.75 -10.58
C ASN A 123 5.34 6.01 -10.34
N TYR A 124 5.44 4.76 -10.78
CA TYR A 124 6.59 3.90 -10.51
C TYR A 124 7.02 3.17 -11.79
N PRO A 125 7.63 3.89 -12.73
CA PRO A 125 7.81 3.37 -14.10
C PRO A 125 9.00 2.42 -14.29
N ASP A 126 10.01 2.48 -13.43
CA ASP A 126 11.27 1.81 -13.71
C ASP A 126 12.00 1.36 -12.42
N ALA A 127 13.19 0.80 -12.62
CA ALA A 127 13.99 0.21 -11.54
C ALA A 127 14.33 1.20 -10.41
N ASP A 128 14.33 2.51 -10.68
CA ASP A 128 14.59 3.51 -9.63
C ASP A 128 13.48 3.51 -8.56
N SER A 129 12.33 2.97 -8.88
CA SER A 129 11.19 2.90 -7.96
C SER A 129 11.20 1.67 -7.06
N VAL A 130 12.13 0.73 -7.26
CA VAL A 130 12.16 -0.54 -6.52
C VAL A 130 12.23 -0.31 -5.01
N GLY A 131 13.14 0.57 -4.57
CA GLY A 131 13.31 0.85 -3.14
C GLY A 131 12.06 1.43 -2.50
N ILE A 132 11.34 2.28 -3.24
CA ILE A 132 10.10 2.89 -2.75
C ILE A 132 9.01 1.83 -2.58
N LEU A 133 8.83 0.98 -3.59
CA LEU A 133 7.83 -0.09 -3.51
C LEU A 133 8.14 -1.09 -2.40
N TYR A 134 9.43 -1.42 -2.24
CA TYR A 134 9.86 -2.28 -1.13
C TYR A 134 9.54 -1.64 0.22
N THR A 135 9.79 -0.35 0.36
CA THR A 135 9.49 0.39 1.59
C THR A 135 8.00 0.31 1.90
N ILE A 136 7.16 0.56 0.90
CA ILE A 136 5.70 0.44 1.08
C ILE A 136 5.32 -0.95 1.60
N ALA A 137 5.77 -1.98 0.90
CA ALA A 137 5.39 -3.36 1.23
C ALA A 137 5.85 -3.75 2.63
N SER A 138 7.07 -3.33 3.01
CA SER A 138 7.65 -3.70 4.29
C SER A 138 7.07 -2.94 5.49
N ARG A 139 6.21 -1.94 5.25
CA ARG A 139 5.50 -1.23 6.34
C ARG A 139 4.26 -1.97 6.82
N ALA A 140 3.76 -2.95 6.04
CA ALA A 140 2.55 -3.69 6.37
C ALA A 140 2.86 -4.91 7.23
N MET A 141 2.14 -5.05 8.35
CA MET A 141 2.32 -6.20 9.24
C MET A 141 1.38 -7.34 8.85
N HIS A 142 0.12 -7.05 8.56
CA HIS A 142 -0.91 -8.07 8.35
C HIS A 142 -1.59 -7.99 6.99
N HIS A 143 -1.84 -6.79 6.48
CA HIS A 143 -2.57 -6.61 5.22
C HIS A 143 -1.88 -5.58 4.34
N LEU A 144 -1.72 -5.90 3.08
CA LEU A 144 -1.14 -5.01 2.08
C LEU A 144 -2.05 -4.96 0.88
N THR A 145 -2.51 -3.75 0.55
CA THR A 145 -3.28 -3.48 -0.65
C THR A 145 -2.53 -2.48 -1.51
N LEU A 146 -2.49 -2.75 -2.80
CA LEU A 146 -1.78 -1.92 -3.79
C LEU A 146 -2.81 -1.48 -4.82
N LEU A 147 -3.22 -0.22 -4.75
CA LEU A 147 -4.24 0.34 -5.62
C LEU A 147 -3.59 1.08 -6.78
N SER A 148 -3.95 0.73 -8.00
CA SER A 148 -3.39 1.33 -9.21
C SER A 148 -4.45 2.07 -10.01
N ILE A 149 -4.14 3.28 -10.43
CA ILE A 149 -4.95 4.03 -11.40
C ILE A 149 -4.40 3.71 -12.79
N GLY A 150 -5.10 2.82 -13.49
CA GLY A 150 -4.62 2.30 -14.77
C GLY A 150 -3.60 1.18 -14.58
N ASP A 151 -2.77 0.98 -15.60
CA ASP A 151 -1.80 -0.12 -15.61
C ASP A 151 -0.89 -0.07 -14.41
N VAL A 152 -0.75 -1.21 -13.74
CA VAL A 152 0.12 -1.34 -12.57
C VAL A 152 1.58 -1.20 -12.97
N SER A 153 2.41 -0.71 -12.06
CA SER A 153 3.86 -0.60 -12.27
C SER A 153 4.42 -1.90 -12.86
N PRO A 154 5.30 -1.82 -13.86
CA PRO A 154 5.93 -3.02 -14.41
C PRO A 154 6.74 -3.79 -13.38
N LEU A 155 7.20 -3.15 -12.31
CA LEU A 155 7.92 -3.80 -11.22
C LEU A 155 7.04 -4.80 -10.48
N ILE A 156 5.74 -4.54 -10.41
CA ILE A 156 4.77 -5.45 -9.80
C ILE A 156 4.26 -6.45 -10.86
N ALA A 157 3.98 -5.96 -12.06
CA ALA A 157 3.43 -6.79 -13.13
C ALA A 157 4.33 -7.95 -13.50
N GLN A 158 5.64 -7.80 -13.35
CA GLN A 158 6.62 -8.84 -13.69
C GLN A 158 6.83 -9.90 -12.61
N LEU A 159 6.28 -9.69 -11.41
CA LEU A 159 6.43 -10.65 -10.32
C LEU A 159 5.65 -11.92 -10.59
N ASP A 160 6.05 -13.01 -9.92
CA ASP A 160 5.32 -14.26 -9.97
C ASP A 160 3.87 -14.00 -9.53
N PRO A 161 2.88 -14.32 -10.38
CA PRO A 161 1.47 -14.05 -10.07
C PRO A 161 0.91 -14.82 -8.87
N THR A 162 1.64 -15.82 -8.38
CA THR A 162 1.24 -16.53 -7.15
C THR A 162 1.49 -15.72 -5.89
N LEU A 163 2.23 -14.61 -5.99
CA LEU A 163 2.61 -13.79 -4.82
C LEU A 163 1.55 -12.78 -4.42
N PHE A 164 0.55 -12.54 -5.25
CA PHE A 164 -0.49 -11.55 -4.99
C PHE A 164 -1.77 -11.91 -5.72
N THR A 165 -2.87 -11.28 -5.32
CA THR A 165 -4.15 -11.37 -6.04
C THR A 165 -4.38 -10.08 -6.83
N ILE A 166 -5.12 -10.16 -7.93
CA ILE A 166 -5.49 -8.98 -8.72
C ILE A 166 -7.01 -8.86 -8.75
N GLU A 167 -7.49 -7.66 -8.47
CA GLU A 167 -8.89 -7.30 -8.59
C GLU A 167 -9.02 -6.21 -9.64
N HIS A 168 -9.64 -6.54 -10.75
CA HIS A 168 -9.90 -5.60 -11.83
C HIS A 168 -11.23 -4.88 -11.63
N GLN A 169 -11.30 -3.64 -12.11
CA GLN A 169 -12.56 -2.93 -12.17
C GLN A 169 -13.47 -3.62 -13.20
N VAL A 170 -14.71 -3.89 -12.77
CA VAL A 170 -15.72 -4.41 -13.70
C VAL A 170 -16.15 -3.29 -14.63
N ARG A 171 -16.00 -3.51 -15.93
CA ARG A 171 -16.48 -2.58 -16.96
C ARG A 171 -17.90 -3.01 -17.33
N VAL A 172 -18.81 -2.10 -17.14
CA VAL A 172 -20.21 -2.31 -17.50
C VAL A 172 -20.49 -1.65 -18.84
#